data_4a9e2c2dee1e5f2c0ee85c0d8a90ee23
#
_entry.id   4a9e2c2dee1e5f2c0ee85c0d8a90ee23
#
_cell.length_a   1.000
_cell.length_b   1.000
_cell.length_c   1.000
_cell.angle_alpha   90.00
_cell.angle_beta   90.00
_cell.angle_gamma   90.00
#
_symmetry.space_group_name_H-M   'P 1'
#
loop_
_entity.id
_entity.type
_entity.pdbx_description
1 polymer ?
#
loop_
_entity_poly.entity_id
_entity_poly.type
_entity_poly.pdbx_seq_one_letter_code
_entity_poly.pdbx_strand_id
1 'polypeptide(L)'
;MEKQKLLIADSSGDFRDALADALKSTYHVRTTGNGKEALEIIKSYLPDVLVLDLMIPGFDGISLLQTITESNIRPIVLATSFYFSAYVAESLVRLNVAYIMTKPCDIGAMVARISDMSQRTETPAFSQPDLRTLVSNDLLHLGIATKLRGYGYLREAILLIAEDASLSITKELYPAVAARCHAHSDQVERSIRSAIHAAWKWRNDSVWQQFFVPDDSGQVPRPTNASFIRRLADHLTLEQHKAFQE
;
A
#
# COMPACT_ATOMS: atom_id res chain seq x y z
N MET A 1 25.72 19.62 -8.01
CA MET A 1 24.36 19.49 -7.44
C MET A 1 24.48 19.56 -5.93
N GLU A 2 23.60 20.31 -5.28
CA GLU A 2 23.55 20.38 -3.82
C GLU A 2 23.07 19.02 -3.27
N LYS A 3 23.68 18.54 -2.18
CA LYS A 3 23.27 17.27 -1.57
C LYS A 3 21.89 17.44 -0.94
N GLN A 4 21.02 16.44 -1.13
CA GLN A 4 19.71 16.39 -0.46
C GLN A 4 19.87 16.25 1.05
N LYS A 5 18.91 16.83 1.80
CA LYS A 5 18.86 16.77 3.25
C LYS A 5 18.13 15.51 3.70
N LEU A 6 18.75 14.76 4.60
CA LEU A 6 18.19 13.52 5.13
C LEU A 6 18.14 13.57 6.65
N LEU A 7 17.02 13.18 7.25
CA LEU A 7 16.87 12.99 8.68
C LEU A 7 16.64 11.51 8.99
N ILE A 8 17.43 10.97 9.94
CA ILE A 8 17.24 9.64 10.51
C ILE A 8 16.72 9.79 11.93
N ALA A 9 15.47 9.41 12.16
CA ALA A 9 14.78 9.45 13.44
C ALA A 9 14.52 8.01 13.91
N ASP A 10 15.40 7.46 14.73
CA ASP A 10 15.37 6.07 15.20
C ASP A 10 15.89 5.98 16.64
N SER A 11 15.30 5.12 17.48
CA SER A 11 15.70 4.97 18.88
C SER A 11 17.08 4.31 19.07
N SER A 12 17.50 3.46 18.10
CA SER A 12 18.79 2.75 18.17
C SER A 12 19.97 3.64 17.72
N GLY A 13 20.89 3.96 18.63
CA GLY A 13 22.09 4.73 18.35
C GLY A 13 22.98 4.05 17.29
N ASP A 14 23.29 2.77 17.50
CA ASP A 14 24.15 2.01 16.58
C ASP A 14 23.58 1.97 15.17
N PHE A 15 22.25 1.82 15.03
CA PHE A 15 21.59 1.83 13.73
C PHE A 15 21.67 3.21 13.07
N ARG A 16 21.40 4.30 13.84
CA ARG A 16 21.51 5.66 13.31
C ARG A 16 22.92 5.97 12.81
N ASP A 17 23.94 5.59 13.58
CA ASP A 17 25.33 5.87 13.26
C ASP A 17 25.77 5.07 12.00
N ALA A 18 25.44 3.79 11.95
CA ALA A 18 25.75 2.95 10.79
C ALA A 18 25.06 3.45 9.49
N LEU A 19 23.79 3.84 9.57
CA LEU A 19 23.06 4.34 8.42
C LEU A 19 23.55 5.74 8.01
N ALA A 20 23.84 6.63 8.96
CA ALA A 20 24.40 7.95 8.71
C ALA A 20 25.77 7.85 8.04
N ASP A 21 26.64 6.96 8.51
CA ASP A 21 27.96 6.72 7.92
C ASP A 21 27.87 6.24 6.47
N ALA A 22 26.90 5.37 6.17
CA ALA A 22 26.67 4.87 4.81
C ALA A 22 26.13 5.96 3.84
N LEU A 23 25.41 6.98 4.36
CA LEU A 23 24.72 7.98 3.55
C LEU A 23 25.43 9.36 3.49
N LYS A 24 26.36 9.67 4.39
CA LYS A 24 27.02 10.99 4.50
C LYS A 24 27.78 11.44 3.24
N SER A 25 28.18 10.52 2.39
CA SER A 25 28.83 10.85 1.11
C SER A 25 27.85 11.47 0.13
N THR A 26 26.57 11.09 0.17
CA THR A 26 25.53 11.44 -0.80
C THR A 26 24.54 12.49 -0.26
N TYR A 27 24.27 12.47 1.05
CA TYR A 27 23.28 13.32 1.71
C TYR A 27 23.90 14.23 2.77
N HIS A 28 23.22 15.36 3.06
CA HIS A 28 23.40 16.05 4.33
C HIS A 28 22.55 15.36 5.40
N VAL A 29 23.20 14.59 6.28
CA VAL A 29 22.50 13.73 7.24
C VAL A 29 22.41 14.41 8.61
N ARG A 30 21.20 14.41 9.19
CA ARG A 30 20.98 14.66 10.63
C ARG A 30 20.35 13.43 11.26
N THR A 31 20.58 13.22 12.55
CA THR A 31 20.05 12.08 13.29
C THR A 31 19.44 12.50 14.62
N THR A 32 18.43 11.79 15.08
CA THR A 32 17.88 11.93 16.43
C THR A 32 17.30 10.62 16.94
N GLY A 33 17.31 10.43 18.25
CA GLY A 33 16.69 9.28 18.93
C GLY A 33 15.35 9.61 19.58
N ASN A 34 14.78 10.81 19.38
CA ASN A 34 13.59 11.28 20.06
C ASN A 34 12.61 11.93 19.08
N GLY A 35 11.34 11.54 19.16
CA GLY A 35 10.28 12.01 18.25
C GLY A 35 9.96 13.51 18.38
N LYS A 36 10.04 14.09 19.57
CA LYS A 36 9.84 15.54 19.76
C LYS A 36 10.95 16.34 19.09
N GLU A 37 12.19 15.93 19.30
CA GLU A 37 13.35 16.53 18.65
C GLU A 37 13.29 16.34 17.12
N ALA A 38 12.83 15.16 16.65
CA ALA A 38 12.61 14.90 15.22
C ALA A 38 11.65 15.93 14.62
N LEU A 39 10.54 16.24 15.29
CA LEU A 39 9.56 17.22 14.82
C LEU A 39 10.17 18.64 14.72
N GLU A 40 10.99 19.04 15.69
CA GLU A 40 11.68 20.33 15.67
C GLU A 40 12.72 20.42 14.55
N ILE A 41 13.50 19.33 14.36
CA ILE A 41 14.46 19.25 13.26
C ILE A 41 13.71 19.29 11.92
N ILE A 42 12.62 18.56 11.74
CA ILE A 42 11.85 18.56 10.48
C ILE A 42 11.38 19.98 10.14
N LYS A 43 10.83 20.71 11.11
CA LYS A 43 10.33 22.08 10.91
C LYS A 43 11.43 23.09 10.55
N SER A 44 12.62 22.95 11.14
CA SER A 44 13.73 23.89 10.94
C SER A 44 14.65 23.51 9.79
N TYR A 45 14.87 22.21 9.59
CA TYR A 45 15.81 21.67 8.62
C TYR A 45 15.18 21.41 7.26
N LEU A 46 13.86 21.10 7.24
CA LEU A 46 13.09 20.75 6.04
C LEU A 46 13.81 19.64 5.24
N PRO A 47 13.88 18.41 5.76
CA PRO A 47 14.56 17.32 5.07
C PRO A 47 13.80 16.91 3.80
N ASP A 48 14.54 16.55 2.74
CA ASP A 48 13.98 15.96 1.53
C ASP A 48 13.57 14.50 1.76
N VAL A 49 14.34 13.80 2.63
CA VAL A 49 14.11 12.39 2.97
C VAL A 49 14.07 12.22 4.48
N LEU A 50 13.11 11.45 4.96
CA LEU A 50 12.92 11.08 6.36
C LEU A 50 12.94 9.55 6.52
N VAL A 51 13.90 9.03 7.27
CA VAL A 51 13.85 7.66 7.81
C VAL A 51 13.29 7.73 9.21
N LEU A 52 12.15 7.08 9.47
CA LEU A 52 11.39 7.23 10.70
C LEU A 52 11.06 5.87 11.33
N ASP A 53 11.56 5.65 12.55
CA ASP A 53 11.07 4.59 13.42
C ASP A 53 9.68 4.97 13.98
N LEU A 54 8.65 4.18 13.67
CA LEU A 54 7.31 4.43 14.20
C LEU A 54 7.22 4.29 15.71
N MET A 55 8.12 3.51 16.31
CA MET A 55 8.19 3.29 17.76
C MET A 55 9.18 4.22 18.47
N ILE A 56 9.53 5.35 17.84
CA ILE A 56 10.46 6.33 18.43
C ILE A 56 9.89 6.92 19.73
N PRO A 57 10.70 7.02 20.82
CA PRO A 57 10.23 7.55 22.08
C PRO A 57 9.96 9.07 22.03
N GLY A 58 9.13 9.53 22.98
CA GLY A 58 8.83 10.93 23.19
C GLY A 58 7.67 11.49 22.36
N PHE A 59 7.55 11.13 21.10
CA PHE A 59 6.42 11.44 20.22
C PHE A 59 6.38 10.38 19.12
N ASP A 60 5.33 9.56 19.07
CA ASP A 60 5.25 8.41 18.16
C ASP A 60 5.26 8.83 16.69
N GLY A 61 5.77 7.92 15.84
CA GLY A 61 5.99 8.22 14.43
C GLY A 61 4.72 8.52 13.63
N ILE A 62 3.57 7.91 13.97
CA ILE A 62 2.30 8.18 13.28
C ILE A 62 1.82 9.60 13.61
N SER A 63 1.81 9.99 14.89
CA SER A 63 1.47 11.35 15.32
C SER A 63 2.41 12.40 14.73
N LEU A 64 3.70 12.06 14.60
CA LEU A 64 4.69 12.92 13.95
C LEU A 64 4.34 13.14 12.47
N LEU A 65 4.04 12.07 11.75
CA LEU A 65 3.65 12.15 10.34
C LEU A 65 2.36 12.95 10.13
N GLN A 66 1.36 12.78 10.98
CA GLN A 66 0.14 13.59 10.96
C GLN A 66 0.46 15.08 11.11
N THR A 67 1.25 15.45 12.13
CA THR A 67 1.62 16.84 12.42
C THR A 67 2.38 17.50 11.27
N ILE A 68 3.33 16.81 10.64
CA ILE A 68 4.08 17.37 9.50
C ILE A 68 3.21 17.50 8.25
N THR A 69 2.28 16.55 8.05
CA THR A 69 1.32 16.60 6.95
C THR A 69 0.38 17.80 7.07
N GLU A 70 -0.16 18.05 8.27
CA GLU A 70 -0.98 19.24 8.59
C GLU A 70 -0.21 20.54 8.40
N SER A 71 1.10 20.52 8.67
CA SER A 71 2.00 21.66 8.46
C SER A 71 2.48 21.82 7.00
N ASN A 72 1.96 21.04 6.07
CA ASN A 72 2.33 21.00 4.66
C ASN A 72 3.83 20.71 4.41
N ILE A 73 4.49 19.98 5.32
CA ILE A 73 5.87 19.52 5.17
C ILE A 73 5.83 18.08 4.61
N ARG A 74 6.47 17.84 3.46
CA ARG A 74 6.29 16.60 2.71
C ARG A 74 7.62 15.97 2.30
N PRO A 75 8.41 15.45 3.25
CA PRO A 75 9.59 14.68 2.91
C PRO A 75 9.19 13.34 2.26
N ILE A 76 10.10 12.75 1.51
CA ILE A 76 9.99 11.34 1.12
C ILE A 76 10.22 10.50 2.37
N VAL A 77 9.21 9.75 2.84
CA VAL A 77 9.27 9.01 4.11
C VAL A 77 9.52 7.52 3.86
N LEU A 78 10.57 6.98 4.50
CA LEU A 78 10.78 5.55 4.74
C LEU A 78 10.51 5.24 6.21
N ALA A 79 9.42 4.52 6.49
CA ALA A 79 9.07 4.13 7.85
C ALA A 79 9.66 2.77 8.22
N THR A 80 10.10 2.64 9.48
CA THR A 80 10.57 1.36 10.05
C THR A 80 9.78 1.00 11.29
N SER A 81 9.53 -0.29 11.53
CA SER A 81 8.94 -0.79 12.76
C SER A 81 9.24 -2.27 12.94
N PHE A 82 9.18 -2.77 14.18
CA PHE A 82 9.24 -4.22 14.46
C PHE A 82 7.96 -4.95 14.07
N TYR A 83 6.84 -4.24 14.02
CA TYR A 83 5.53 -4.81 13.73
C TYR A 83 4.63 -3.79 13.02
N PHE A 84 3.87 -4.27 12.05
CA PHE A 84 2.83 -3.50 11.35
C PHE A 84 1.49 -4.20 11.49
N SER A 85 0.55 -3.60 12.23
CA SER A 85 -0.86 -4.00 12.19
C SER A 85 -1.54 -3.48 10.92
N ALA A 86 -2.70 -4.04 10.57
CA ALA A 86 -3.52 -3.52 9.46
C ALA A 86 -3.82 -2.02 9.63
N TYR A 87 -4.19 -1.60 10.85
CA TYR A 87 -4.43 -0.19 11.18
C TYR A 87 -3.21 0.70 10.92
N VAL A 88 -2.00 0.26 11.32
CA VAL A 88 -0.76 1.01 11.07
C VAL A 88 -0.49 1.10 9.57
N ALA A 89 -0.62 0.00 8.83
CA ALA A 89 -0.40 -0.02 7.39
C ALA A 89 -1.35 0.93 6.65
N GLU A 90 -2.63 0.92 6.96
CA GLU A 90 -3.63 1.85 6.41
C GLU A 90 -3.32 3.31 6.75
N SER A 91 -2.88 3.58 7.99
CA SER A 91 -2.51 4.93 8.43
C SER A 91 -1.29 5.45 7.66
N LEU A 92 -0.29 4.60 7.41
CA LEU A 92 0.91 4.97 6.65
C LEU A 92 0.61 5.26 5.17
N VAL A 93 -0.35 4.54 4.58
CA VAL A 93 -0.85 4.82 3.23
C VAL A 93 -1.49 6.22 3.19
N ARG A 94 -2.41 6.53 4.11
CA ARG A 94 -3.05 7.85 4.20
C ARG A 94 -2.06 8.99 4.45
N LEU A 95 -0.97 8.72 5.20
CA LEU A 95 0.08 9.69 5.51
C LEU A 95 1.20 9.74 4.47
N ASN A 96 1.00 9.16 3.31
CA ASN A 96 1.91 9.24 2.18
C ASN A 96 3.32 8.70 2.45
N VAL A 97 3.45 7.61 3.23
CA VAL A 97 4.73 6.98 3.49
C VAL A 97 5.19 6.22 2.24
N ALA A 98 6.32 6.62 1.67
CA ALA A 98 6.80 6.11 0.39
C ALA A 98 7.27 4.64 0.46
N TYR A 99 7.80 4.20 1.60
CA TYR A 99 8.26 2.83 1.81
C TYR A 99 8.22 2.40 3.27
N ILE A 100 8.03 1.11 3.51
CA ILE A 100 7.96 0.51 4.85
C ILE A 100 8.96 -0.64 4.92
N MET A 101 9.80 -0.66 5.96
CA MET A 101 10.72 -1.77 6.25
C MET A 101 10.51 -2.33 7.65
N THR A 102 10.42 -3.66 7.75
CA THR A 102 10.34 -4.35 9.05
C THR A 102 11.73 -4.49 9.66
N LYS A 103 11.88 -4.14 10.93
CA LYS A 103 13.12 -4.36 11.69
C LYS A 103 13.26 -5.86 12.08
N PRO A 104 14.49 -6.41 12.10
CA PRO A 104 15.76 -5.76 11.81
C PRO A 104 15.94 -5.47 10.30
N CYS A 105 16.45 -4.27 9.97
CA CYS A 105 16.69 -3.84 8.60
C CYS A 105 18.17 -4.00 8.23
N ASP A 106 18.42 -4.48 7.01
CA ASP A 106 19.77 -4.45 6.43
C ASP A 106 20.10 -3.02 5.94
N ILE A 107 21.27 -2.49 6.35
CA ILE A 107 21.71 -1.14 6.01
C ILE A 107 21.89 -0.97 4.49
N GLY A 108 22.46 -1.97 3.82
CA GLY A 108 22.68 -1.92 2.36
C GLY A 108 21.35 -1.87 1.59
N ALA A 109 20.38 -2.70 1.99
CA ALA A 109 19.04 -2.67 1.41
C ALA A 109 18.33 -1.33 1.65
N MET A 110 18.53 -0.72 2.84
CA MET A 110 17.93 0.58 3.15
C MET A 110 18.57 1.70 2.32
N VAL A 111 19.91 1.72 2.20
CA VAL A 111 20.62 2.68 1.36
C VAL A 111 20.17 2.59 -0.10
N ALA A 112 20.04 1.38 -0.66
CA ALA A 112 19.54 1.18 -2.00
C ALA A 112 18.13 1.74 -2.16
N ARG A 113 17.24 1.49 -1.20
CA ARG A 113 15.86 1.96 -1.23
C ARG A 113 15.74 3.48 -1.11
N ILE A 114 16.54 4.10 -0.24
CA ILE A 114 16.61 5.56 -0.11
C ILE A 114 17.09 6.18 -1.45
N SER A 115 18.12 5.60 -2.06
CA SER A 115 18.63 6.07 -3.36
C SER A 115 17.56 5.97 -4.45
N ASP A 116 16.88 4.83 -4.57
CA ASP A 116 15.80 4.62 -5.54
C ASP A 116 14.67 5.66 -5.40
N MET A 117 14.27 5.95 -4.14
CA MET A 117 13.21 6.93 -3.87
C MET A 117 13.64 8.36 -4.17
N SER A 118 14.90 8.72 -3.87
CA SER A 118 15.44 10.07 -4.05
C SER A 118 15.74 10.41 -5.51
N GLN A 119 16.02 9.43 -6.36
CA GLN A 119 16.31 9.61 -7.78
C GLN A 119 15.05 9.75 -8.64
N ARG A 120 13.89 9.41 -8.11
CA ARG A 120 12.61 9.69 -8.78
C ARG A 120 12.38 11.19 -8.73
N THR A 121 12.69 11.88 -9.83
CA THR A 121 12.64 13.35 -10.01
C THR A 121 11.22 13.92 -10.05
N GLU A 122 10.23 13.08 -9.92
CA GLU A 122 8.90 13.49 -9.55
C GLU A 122 8.78 13.19 -8.04
N THR A 123 8.51 14.24 -7.22
CA THR A 123 7.76 14.05 -6.00
C THR A 123 6.80 12.93 -6.34
N PRO A 124 6.67 11.85 -5.55
CA PRO A 124 5.50 11.03 -5.73
C PRO A 124 4.33 11.96 -5.40
N ALA A 125 3.86 12.74 -6.40
CA ALA A 125 2.45 12.81 -6.52
C ALA A 125 2.11 11.34 -6.40
N PHE A 126 1.43 10.91 -5.33
CA PHE A 126 0.86 9.60 -5.31
C PHE A 126 0.28 9.45 -6.72
N SER A 127 1.01 8.83 -7.61
CA SER A 127 0.36 8.19 -8.70
C SER A 127 -0.61 7.31 -7.94
N GLN A 128 -1.88 7.67 -8.03
CA GLN A 128 -2.99 6.92 -7.46
C GLN A 128 -2.58 5.48 -7.57
N PRO A 129 -2.57 4.71 -6.46
CA PRO A 129 -1.99 3.39 -6.47
C PRO A 129 -2.54 2.72 -7.71
N ASP A 130 -1.64 2.31 -8.62
CA ASP A 130 -2.02 1.79 -9.92
C ASP A 130 -3.23 0.89 -9.66
N LEU A 131 -4.31 1.08 -10.40
CA LEU A 131 -5.55 0.31 -10.21
C LEU A 131 -5.26 -1.16 -9.96
N ARG A 132 -4.20 -1.65 -10.58
CA ARG A 132 -3.67 -2.99 -10.39
C ARG A 132 -3.20 -3.26 -8.96
N THR A 133 -2.62 -2.27 -8.30
CA THR A 133 -2.18 -2.35 -6.89
C THR A 133 -3.38 -2.29 -5.95
N LEU A 134 -4.36 -1.42 -6.20
CA LEU A 134 -5.61 -1.34 -5.42
C LEU A 134 -6.38 -2.67 -5.48
N VAL A 135 -6.60 -3.21 -6.69
CA VAL A 135 -7.24 -4.52 -6.86
C VAL A 135 -6.48 -5.62 -6.12
N SER A 136 -5.15 -5.59 -6.20
CA SER A 136 -4.32 -6.60 -5.52
C SER A 136 -4.49 -6.54 -4.01
N ASN A 137 -4.54 -5.34 -3.43
CA ASN A 137 -4.76 -5.13 -2.00
C ASN A 137 -6.15 -5.62 -1.56
N ASP A 138 -7.21 -5.28 -2.31
CA ASP A 138 -8.57 -5.73 -2.02
C ASP A 138 -8.69 -7.26 -2.08
N LEU A 139 -8.11 -7.88 -3.10
CA LEU A 139 -8.10 -9.34 -3.22
C LEU A 139 -7.36 -10.03 -2.06
N LEU A 140 -6.22 -9.48 -1.63
CA LEU A 140 -5.47 -9.97 -0.48
C LEU A 140 -6.24 -9.77 0.83
N HIS A 141 -6.87 -8.62 1.01
CA HIS A 141 -7.70 -8.30 2.17
C HIS A 141 -8.89 -9.26 2.30
N LEU A 142 -9.51 -9.63 1.18
CA LEU A 142 -10.57 -10.63 1.11
C LEU A 142 -10.04 -12.08 1.24
N GLY A 143 -8.72 -12.28 1.38
CA GLY A 143 -8.12 -13.60 1.57
C GLY A 143 -7.93 -14.41 0.28
N ILE A 144 -7.99 -13.80 -0.90
CA ILE A 144 -7.67 -14.47 -2.16
C ILE A 144 -6.16 -14.73 -2.25
N ALA A 145 -5.75 -15.97 -2.17
CA ALA A 145 -4.34 -16.35 -2.16
C ALA A 145 -3.65 -16.11 -3.51
N THR A 146 -2.52 -15.40 -3.50
CA THR A 146 -1.73 -15.04 -4.71
C THR A 146 -1.24 -16.25 -5.52
N LYS A 147 -1.02 -17.38 -4.85
CA LYS A 147 -0.59 -18.64 -5.48
C LYS A 147 -1.65 -19.31 -6.36
N LEU A 148 -2.91 -18.89 -6.25
CA LEU A 148 -4.00 -19.42 -7.05
C LEU A 148 -4.02 -18.74 -8.43
N ARG A 149 -4.17 -19.51 -9.51
CA ARG A 149 -4.36 -18.93 -10.86
C ARG A 149 -5.55 -17.98 -10.94
N GLY A 150 -6.60 -18.27 -10.17
CA GLY A 150 -7.79 -17.42 -10.05
C GLY A 150 -7.52 -16.03 -9.51
N TYR A 151 -6.44 -15.81 -8.72
CA TYR A 151 -6.03 -14.49 -8.27
C TYR A 151 -5.66 -13.56 -9.45
N GLY A 152 -4.80 -14.03 -10.36
CA GLY A 152 -4.41 -13.27 -11.54
C GLY A 152 -5.60 -12.98 -12.47
N TYR A 153 -6.47 -13.97 -12.66
CA TYR A 153 -7.67 -13.81 -13.49
C TYR A 153 -8.69 -12.85 -12.87
N LEU A 154 -8.88 -12.89 -11.55
CA LEU A 154 -9.74 -11.92 -10.83
C LEU A 154 -9.22 -10.51 -11.00
N ARG A 155 -7.91 -10.29 -10.83
CA ARG A 155 -7.30 -8.96 -10.98
C ARG A 155 -7.54 -8.40 -12.38
N GLU A 156 -7.28 -9.18 -13.44
CA GLU A 156 -7.52 -8.73 -14.82
C GLU A 156 -9.01 -8.50 -15.09
N ALA A 157 -9.90 -9.37 -14.56
CA ALA A 157 -11.34 -9.24 -14.74
C ALA A 157 -11.89 -7.96 -14.07
N ILE A 158 -11.44 -7.65 -12.86
CA ILE A 158 -11.88 -6.47 -12.12
C ILE A 158 -11.42 -5.20 -12.84
N LEU A 159 -10.17 -5.16 -13.32
CA LEU A 159 -9.64 -4.04 -14.08
C LEU A 159 -10.44 -3.79 -15.36
N LEU A 160 -10.76 -4.84 -16.12
CA LEU A 160 -11.56 -4.73 -17.35
C LEU A 160 -12.97 -4.18 -17.09
N ILE A 161 -13.64 -4.63 -16.01
CA ILE A 161 -14.96 -4.11 -15.64
C ILE A 161 -14.86 -2.67 -15.12
N ALA A 162 -13.79 -2.28 -14.45
CA ALA A 162 -13.57 -0.90 -14.04
C ALA A 162 -13.34 0.03 -15.26
N GLU A 163 -12.72 -0.47 -16.33
CA GLU A 163 -12.56 0.23 -17.61
C GLU A 163 -13.89 0.33 -18.38
N ASP A 164 -14.67 -0.76 -18.43
CA ASP A 164 -15.96 -0.84 -19.13
C ASP A 164 -16.96 -1.72 -18.36
N ALA A 165 -17.82 -1.08 -17.57
CA ALA A 165 -18.84 -1.73 -16.76
C ALA A 165 -19.94 -2.44 -17.59
N SER A 166 -20.05 -2.15 -18.89
CA SER A 166 -21.06 -2.73 -19.79
C SER A 166 -20.75 -4.16 -20.24
N LEU A 167 -19.48 -4.60 -20.10
CA LEU A 167 -19.02 -5.91 -20.54
C LEU A 167 -19.85 -7.06 -19.95
N SER A 168 -20.32 -7.96 -20.84
CA SER A 168 -20.97 -9.18 -20.43
C SER A 168 -19.96 -10.17 -19.85
N ILE A 169 -20.19 -10.64 -18.62
CA ILE A 169 -19.22 -11.48 -17.87
C ILE A 169 -18.84 -12.75 -18.67
N THR A 170 -19.82 -13.46 -19.20
CA THR A 170 -19.59 -14.76 -19.89
C THR A 170 -19.19 -14.59 -21.35
N LYS A 171 -19.81 -13.62 -22.03
CA LYS A 171 -19.62 -13.49 -23.49
C LYS A 171 -18.39 -12.69 -23.88
N GLU A 172 -17.98 -11.73 -23.04
CA GLU A 172 -16.92 -10.75 -23.36
C GLU A 172 -15.77 -10.76 -22.35
N LEU A 173 -16.07 -10.71 -21.05
CA LEU A 173 -15.05 -10.58 -20.02
C LEU A 173 -14.16 -11.82 -19.92
N TYR A 174 -14.73 -13.03 -19.80
CA TYR A 174 -13.92 -14.25 -19.69
C TYR A 174 -13.05 -14.50 -20.93
N PRO A 175 -13.54 -14.33 -22.17
CA PRO A 175 -12.70 -14.37 -23.35
C PRO A 175 -11.57 -13.32 -23.34
N ALA A 176 -11.85 -12.08 -22.93
CA ALA A 176 -10.85 -11.01 -22.84
C ALA A 176 -9.75 -11.32 -21.81
N VAL A 177 -10.13 -11.80 -20.62
CA VAL A 177 -9.17 -12.25 -19.59
C VAL A 177 -8.36 -13.46 -20.10
N ALA A 178 -9.01 -14.41 -20.78
CA ALA A 178 -8.36 -15.58 -21.34
C ALA A 178 -7.29 -15.18 -22.37
N ALA A 179 -7.60 -14.23 -23.25
CA ALA A 179 -6.66 -13.71 -24.23
C ALA A 179 -5.44 -13.01 -23.57
N ARG A 180 -5.68 -12.14 -22.55
CA ARG A 180 -4.61 -11.47 -21.80
C ARG A 180 -3.71 -12.43 -21.01
N CYS A 181 -4.28 -13.53 -20.53
CA CYS A 181 -3.58 -14.48 -19.65
C CYS A 181 -3.13 -15.77 -20.35
N HIS A 182 -3.26 -15.87 -21.67
CA HIS A 182 -2.94 -17.07 -22.46
C HIS A 182 -3.63 -18.35 -21.91
N ALA A 183 -4.94 -18.26 -21.66
CA ALA A 183 -5.77 -19.31 -21.07
C ALA A 183 -7.04 -19.58 -21.90
N HIS A 184 -7.86 -20.53 -21.47
CA HIS A 184 -9.21 -20.76 -22.03
C HIS A 184 -10.28 -20.13 -21.14
N SER A 185 -11.37 -19.63 -21.72
CA SER A 185 -12.46 -18.96 -20.99
C SER A 185 -13.05 -19.82 -19.87
N ASP A 186 -13.27 -21.12 -20.13
CA ASP A 186 -13.79 -22.06 -19.12
C ASP A 186 -12.80 -22.28 -17.95
N GLN A 187 -11.51 -22.19 -18.24
CA GLN A 187 -10.46 -22.29 -17.21
C GLN A 187 -10.47 -21.02 -16.35
N VAL A 188 -10.62 -19.85 -16.96
CA VAL A 188 -10.73 -18.55 -16.26
C VAL A 188 -11.91 -18.60 -15.31
N GLU A 189 -13.12 -18.95 -15.80
CA GLU A 189 -14.33 -19.02 -14.98
C GLU A 189 -14.17 -19.96 -13.80
N ARG A 190 -13.69 -21.20 -14.03
CA ARG A 190 -13.53 -22.20 -12.98
C ARG A 190 -12.48 -21.79 -11.94
N SER A 191 -11.37 -21.19 -12.38
CA SER A 191 -10.30 -20.77 -11.48
C SER A 191 -10.74 -19.60 -10.60
N ILE A 192 -11.48 -18.63 -11.16
CA ILE A 192 -12.08 -17.52 -10.41
C ILE A 192 -13.06 -18.07 -9.36
N ARG A 193 -13.99 -18.95 -9.76
CA ARG A 193 -14.95 -19.58 -8.85
C ARG A 193 -14.27 -20.30 -7.69
N SER A 194 -13.21 -21.06 -7.98
CA SER A 194 -12.44 -21.77 -6.96
C SER A 194 -11.72 -20.84 -6.00
N ALA A 195 -11.15 -19.73 -6.50
CA ALA A 195 -10.45 -18.74 -5.68
C ALA A 195 -11.41 -18.03 -4.72
N ILE A 196 -12.57 -17.56 -5.23
CA ILE A 196 -13.62 -16.94 -4.41
C ILE A 196 -14.14 -17.93 -3.36
N HIS A 197 -14.40 -19.18 -3.75
CA HIS A 197 -14.89 -20.19 -2.81
C HIS A 197 -13.90 -20.49 -1.70
N ALA A 198 -12.61 -20.60 -2.01
CA ALA A 198 -11.56 -20.84 -1.02
C ALA A 198 -11.46 -19.69 -0.01
N ALA A 199 -11.45 -18.44 -0.49
CA ALA A 199 -11.40 -17.26 0.38
C ALA A 199 -12.67 -17.13 1.23
N TRP A 200 -13.86 -17.33 0.64
CA TRP A 200 -15.13 -17.26 1.36
C TRP A 200 -15.25 -18.29 2.48
N LYS A 201 -14.73 -19.51 2.28
CA LYS A 201 -14.75 -20.58 3.28
C LYS A 201 -14.01 -20.23 4.58
N TRP A 202 -12.93 -19.45 4.47
CA TRP A 202 -12.06 -19.06 5.59
C TRP A 202 -12.09 -17.55 5.84
N ARG A 203 -13.19 -16.90 5.43
CA ARG A 203 -13.33 -15.46 5.46
C ARG A 203 -13.32 -14.89 6.88
N ASN A 204 -12.86 -13.64 6.99
CA ASN A 204 -13.16 -12.77 8.11
C ASN A 204 -14.44 -11.99 7.77
N ASP A 205 -15.54 -12.26 8.51
CA ASP A 205 -16.85 -11.67 8.20
C ASP A 205 -16.83 -10.13 8.25
N SER A 206 -16.11 -9.51 9.20
CA SER A 206 -16.02 -8.05 9.29
C SER A 206 -15.30 -7.41 8.09
N VAL A 207 -14.36 -8.12 7.47
CA VAL A 207 -13.70 -7.68 6.23
C VAL A 207 -14.65 -7.82 5.05
N TRP A 208 -15.32 -8.97 4.91
CA TRP A 208 -16.23 -9.21 3.81
C TRP A 208 -17.44 -8.29 3.82
N GLN A 209 -17.94 -7.89 4.99
CA GLN A 209 -19.03 -6.92 5.16
C GLN A 209 -18.70 -5.52 4.66
N GLN A 210 -17.42 -5.17 4.51
CA GLN A 210 -17.02 -3.90 3.90
C GLN A 210 -17.31 -3.86 2.39
N PHE A 211 -17.28 -5.02 1.75
CA PHE A 211 -17.50 -5.16 0.30
C PHE A 211 -18.89 -5.69 -0.05
N PHE A 212 -19.46 -6.56 0.77
CA PHE A 212 -20.72 -7.27 0.48
C PHE A 212 -21.74 -7.05 1.57
N VAL A 213 -23.00 -6.87 1.17
CA VAL A 213 -24.12 -6.69 2.11
C VAL A 213 -24.44 -8.02 2.79
N PRO A 214 -24.50 -8.06 4.15
CA PRO A 214 -24.98 -9.22 4.86
C PRO A 214 -26.46 -9.52 4.55
N ASP A 215 -26.84 -10.78 4.67
CA ASP A 215 -28.24 -11.20 4.65
C ASP A 215 -28.95 -10.92 6.00
N ASP A 216 -30.22 -11.31 6.11
CA ASP A 216 -31.03 -11.12 7.32
C ASP A 216 -30.49 -11.85 8.55
N SER A 217 -29.60 -12.82 8.37
CA SER A 217 -28.87 -13.52 9.44
C SER A 217 -27.57 -12.82 9.88
N GLY A 218 -27.22 -11.71 9.22
CA GLY A 218 -25.96 -10.98 9.45
C GLY A 218 -24.74 -11.63 8.79
N GLN A 219 -24.92 -12.66 7.95
CA GLN A 219 -23.84 -13.33 7.25
C GLN A 219 -23.75 -12.85 5.80
N VAL A 220 -22.53 -12.74 5.28
CA VAL A 220 -22.32 -12.47 3.85
C VAL A 220 -22.54 -13.77 3.07
N PRO A 221 -23.55 -13.84 2.18
CA PRO A 221 -23.73 -15.00 1.32
C PRO A 221 -22.56 -15.11 0.33
N ARG A 222 -22.25 -16.35 -0.10
CA ARG A 222 -21.18 -16.53 -1.09
C ARG A 222 -21.56 -15.85 -2.41
N PRO A 223 -20.77 -14.85 -2.85
CA PRO A 223 -21.07 -14.15 -4.09
C PRO A 223 -20.84 -15.06 -5.32
N THR A 224 -21.57 -14.80 -6.39
CA THR A 224 -21.24 -15.35 -7.71
C THR A 224 -19.98 -14.67 -8.26
N ASN A 225 -19.34 -15.27 -9.26
CA ASN A 225 -18.18 -14.63 -9.94
C ASN A 225 -18.55 -13.21 -10.43
N ALA A 226 -19.71 -13.07 -11.06
CA ALA A 226 -20.18 -11.80 -11.61
C ALA A 226 -20.39 -10.75 -10.52
N SER A 227 -21.07 -11.11 -9.42
CA SER A 227 -21.31 -10.22 -8.29
C SER A 227 -19.98 -9.80 -7.63
N PHE A 228 -19.06 -10.73 -7.45
CA PHE A 228 -17.73 -10.45 -6.86
C PHE A 228 -16.92 -9.47 -7.70
N ILE A 229 -16.79 -9.74 -9.01
CA ILE A 229 -16.02 -8.90 -9.93
C ILE A 229 -16.60 -7.49 -10.01
N ARG A 230 -17.93 -7.36 -10.23
CA ARG A 230 -18.57 -6.05 -10.35
C ARG A 230 -18.46 -5.25 -9.05
N ARG A 231 -18.68 -5.88 -7.90
CA ARG A 231 -18.63 -5.19 -6.62
C ARG A 231 -17.23 -4.62 -6.32
N LEU A 232 -16.16 -5.36 -6.65
CA LEU A 232 -14.80 -4.85 -6.48
C LEU A 232 -14.47 -3.75 -7.52
N ALA A 233 -14.95 -3.87 -8.74
CA ALA A 233 -14.79 -2.83 -9.74
C ALA A 233 -15.48 -1.52 -9.33
N ASP A 234 -16.72 -1.61 -8.79
CA ASP A 234 -17.45 -0.45 -8.25
C ASP A 234 -16.70 0.19 -7.08
N HIS A 235 -16.13 -0.63 -6.18
CA HIS A 235 -15.33 -0.14 -5.05
C HIS A 235 -14.11 0.66 -5.53
N LEU A 236 -13.40 0.16 -6.54
CA LEU A 236 -12.26 0.87 -7.14
C LEU A 236 -12.66 2.23 -7.73
N THR A 237 -13.77 2.27 -8.46
CA THR A 237 -14.27 3.50 -9.09
C THR A 237 -14.64 4.54 -8.04
N LEU A 238 -15.27 4.12 -6.93
CA LEU A 238 -15.62 5.00 -5.81
C LEU A 238 -14.35 5.54 -5.09
N GLU A 239 -13.34 4.72 -4.86
CA GLU A 239 -12.08 5.17 -4.26
C GLU A 239 -11.33 6.16 -5.17
N GLN A 240 -11.37 5.97 -6.49
CA GLN A 240 -10.83 6.95 -7.44
C GLN A 240 -11.55 8.30 -7.37
N HIS A 241 -12.89 8.30 -7.31
CA HIS A 241 -13.67 9.55 -7.24
C HIS A 241 -13.44 10.31 -5.93
N LYS A 242 -13.25 9.64 -4.81
CA LYS A 242 -12.90 10.28 -3.53
C LYS A 242 -11.54 10.98 -3.60
N ALA A 243 -10.56 10.34 -4.23
CA ALA A 243 -9.23 10.90 -4.42
C ALA A 243 -9.16 12.11 -5.37
N PHE A 244 -10.19 12.35 -6.20
CA PHE A 244 -10.30 13.54 -7.07
C PHE A 244 -11.03 14.73 -6.41
N GLN A 245 -11.66 14.54 -5.23
CA GLN A 245 -12.45 15.60 -4.56
C GLN A 245 -11.76 16.17 -3.32
N GLU A 246 -10.61 15.62 -2.91
CA GLU A 246 -9.70 16.12 -1.87
C GLU A 246 -8.43 16.75 -2.47
#